data_cfce77ca6651aa0a51ebffb94c79a183
#
_entry.id   cfce77ca6651aa0a51ebffb94c79a183
#
_cell.length_a   1.000
_cell.length_b   1.000
_cell.length_c   1.000
_cell.angle_alpha   90.00
_cell.angle_beta   90.00
_cell.angle_gamma   90.00
#
_symmetry.space_group_name_H-M   'P 1'
#
loop_
_entity.id
_entity.type
_entity.pdbx_description
1 polymer ?
#
loop_
_entity_poly.entity_id
_entity_poly.type
_entity_poly.pdbx_seq_one_letter_code
_entity_poly.pdbx_strand_id
1 'polypeptide(L)'
;RTSIESFQIGAELLGWEGEGADAEMLSLLLRVLDALGLEQTTIALGDSTFLQRALASAESAAAEGLADALRRGSLPDYYAVLEKGNIPDFYRTILSAIPRLRGDISVIAEAEKLWGRGAPLSALKTTAATLESQGYGNRITVDLSLVRDPGYYSGPLFEVYSWESGRSLGGGGRYDRLLSSCGLRGQAMGFALDLEQAAALSSFRSRRSQVMAWAGGLSPEEALRRAADLASGGTRIEMNWNGDRSASLQAAEKRGCRSWVDLASGTAYTLSPAGKGGAS
;
A
#
# COMPACT_ATOMS: atom_id res chain seq x y z
N ARG A 1 5.30 -17.20 -16.17
CA ARG A 1 3.90 -17.17 -16.66
C ARG A 1 3.39 -15.77 -16.37
N THR A 2 3.15 -14.99 -17.40
CA THR A 2 2.38 -13.75 -17.29
C THR A 2 0.94 -14.15 -16.95
N SER A 3 0.44 -13.76 -15.78
CA SER A 3 -0.97 -13.91 -15.45
C SER A 3 -1.77 -13.06 -16.41
N ILE A 4 -2.86 -13.61 -16.96
CA ILE A 4 -3.79 -12.89 -17.84
C ILE A 4 -4.70 -11.97 -16.99
N GLU A 5 -4.84 -12.27 -15.71
CA GLU A 5 -5.63 -11.52 -14.74
C GLU A 5 -4.76 -11.12 -13.56
N SER A 6 -4.98 -9.93 -13.03
CA SER A 6 -4.41 -9.48 -11.76
C SER A 6 -5.49 -8.84 -10.91
N PHE A 7 -5.51 -9.13 -9.63
CA PHE A 7 -6.42 -8.52 -8.67
C PHE A 7 -5.70 -7.41 -7.92
N GLN A 8 -6.37 -6.27 -7.79
CA GLN A 8 -5.85 -5.13 -7.05
C GLN A 8 -6.84 -4.71 -5.96
N ILE A 9 -6.29 -4.20 -4.87
CA ILE A 9 -7.03 -3.50 -3.82
C ILE A 9 -6.48 -2.09 -3.71
N GLY A 10 -7.35 -1.10 -3.60
CA GLY A 10 -6.91 0.29 -3.53
C GLY A 10 -7.93 1.20 -2.88
N ALA A 11 -7.57 2.46 -2.79
CA ALA A 11 -8.44 3.54 -2.33
C ALA A 11 -8.19 4.79 -3.17
N GLU A 12 -9.25 5.54 -3.41
CA GLU A 12 -9.24 6.76 -4.19
C GLU A 12 -9.93 7.88 -3.39
N LEU A 13 -9.26 9.04 -3.28
CA LEU A 13 -9.78 10.24 -2.65
C LEU A 13 -10.00 11.30 -3.74
N LEU A 14 -11.26 11.63 -3.98
CA LEU A 14 -11.67 12.51 -5.06
C LEU A 14 -12.29 13.80 -4.52
N GLY A 15 -11.97 14.92 -5.15
CA GLY A 15 -12.61 16.20 -4.86
C GLY A 15 -12.02 17.00 -3.69
N TRP A 16 -11.08 16.45 -2.93
CA TRP A 16 -10.38 17.14 -1.85
C TRP A 16 -9.06 17.75 -2.33
N GLU A 17 -8.88 19.02 -2.07
CA GLU A 17 -7.71 19.78 -2.51
C GLU A 17 -6.66 19.90 -1.41
N GLY A 18 -5.39 20.01 -1.83
CA GLY A 18 -4.27 20.35 -0.96
C GLY A 18 -3.42 19.16 -0.51
N GLU A 19 -2.32 19.50 0.13
CA GLU A 19 -1.26 18.59 0.55
C GLU A 19 -1.69 17.62 1.66
N GLY A 20 -2.74 17.99 2.42
CA GLY A 20 -3.31 17.12 3.45
C GLY A 20 -3.94 15.85 2.88
N ALA A 21 -4.54 15.92 1.69
CA ALA A 21 -5.12 14.76 1.02
C ALA A 21 -4.04 13.74 0.62
N ASP A 22 -2.86 14.20 0.18
CA ASP A 22 -1.73 13.33 -0.14
C ASP A 22 -1.22 12.58 1.10
N ALA A 23 -1.05 13.29 2.20
CA ALA A 23 -0.59 12.72 3.46
C ALA A 23 -1.63 11.73 4.03
N GLU A 24 -2.93 12.02 3.93
CA GLU A 24 -4.01 11.15 4.37
C GLU A 24 -4.00 9.82 3.61
N MET A 25 -3.91 9.86 2.28
CA MET A 25 -3.90 8.65 1.46
C MET A 25 -2.68 7.77 1.72
N LEU A 26 -1.50 8.36 1.90
CA LEU A 26 -0.29 7.61 2.25
C LEU A 26 -0.34 7.06 3.68
N SER A 27 -0.91 7.81 4.63
CA SER A 27 -1.15 7.32 5.99
C SER A 27 -2.12 6.13 5.98
N LEU A 28 -3.18 6.19 5.16
CA LEU A 28 -4.10 5.08 4.98
C LEU A 28 -3.39 3.86 4.39
N LEU A 29 -2.57 4.04 3.35
CA LEU A 29 -1.78 2.98 2.74
C LEU A 29 -0.87 2.29 3.77
N LEU A 30 -0.11 3.06 4.56
CA LEU A 30 0.78 2.52 5.60
C LEU A 30 0.00 1.71 6.64
N ARG A 31 -1.16 2.20 7.07
CA ARG A 31 -2.04 1.46 7.99
C ARG A 31 -2.61 0.18 7.36
N VAL A 32 -2.91 0.18 6.07
CA VAL A 32 -3.32 -1.03 5.35
C VAL A 32 -2.18 -2.04 5.31
N LEU A 33 -0.97 -1.60 5.00
CA LEU A 33 0.23 -2.47 5.01
C LEU A 33 0.47 -3.07 6.39
N ASP A 34 0.33 -2.29 7.47
CA ASP A 34 0.45 -2.76 8.85
C ASP A 34 -0.65 -3.80 9.19
N ALA A 35 -1.89 -3.52 8.81
CA ALA A 35 -3.01 -4.42 9.05
C ALA A 35 -2.86 -5.77 8.30
N LEU A 36 -2.17 -5.75 7.16
CA LEU A 36 -1.82 -6.95 6.39
C LEU A 36 -0.56 -7.66 6.92
N GLY A 37 0.12 -7.09 7.92
CA GLY A 37 1.39 -7.62 8.43
C GLY A 37 2.55 -7.47 7.42
N LEU A 38 2.50 -6.44 6.59
CA LEU A 38 3.52 -6.09 5.60
C LEU A 38 4.43 -4.96 6.12
N GLU A 39 4.93 -5.11 7.35
CA GLU A 39 5.75 -4.10 8.02
C GLU A 39 7.13 -3.93 7.35
N GLN A 40 7.62 -4.96 6.67
CA GLN A 40 8.90 -4.98 5.93
C GLN A 40 8.75 -4.38 4.52
N THR A 41 8.02 -3.26 4.43
CA THR A 41 7.81 -2.52 3.18
C THR A 41 8.33 -1.10 3.28
N THR A 42 8.79 -0.56 2.16
CA THR A 42 9.23 0.83 2.02
C THR A 42 8.43 1.50 0.93
N ILE A 43 8.05 2.74 1.15
CA ILE A 43 7.41 3.60 0.17
C ILE A 43 8.47 4.53 -0.42
N ALA A 44 8.74 4.41 -1.71
CA ALA A 44 9.53 5.38 -2.45
C ALA A 44 8.60 6.53 -2.89
N LEU A 45 8.88 7.74 -2.41
CA LEU A 45 8.14 8.96 -2.71
C LEU A 45 8.86 9.78 -3.76
N GLY A 46 8.17 10.14 -4.83
CA GLY A 46 8.64 11.05 -5.86
C GLY A 46 7.67 12.21 -6.08
N ASP A 47 8.01 13.05 -7.02
CA ASP A 47 7.13 14.13 -7.46
C ASP A 47 7.16 14.27 -8.99
N SER A 48 6.01 14.00 -9.61
CA SER A 48 5.90 14.07 -11.07
C SER A 48 6.05 15.50 -11.59
N THR A 49 5.67 16.51 -10.82
CA THR A 49 5.77 17.92 -11.24
C THR A 49 7.24 18.36 -11.30
N PHE A 50 8.05 17.94 -10.32
CA PHE A 50 9.49 18.24 -10.31
C PHE A 50 10.18 17.67 -11.56
N LEU A 51 9.99 16.39 -11.81
CA LEU A 51 10.59 15.72 -12.95
C LEU A 51 10.07 16.27 -14.29
N GLN A 52 8.75 16.44 -14.43
CA GLN A 52 8.14 16.97 -15.66
C GLN A 52 8.61 18.37 -15.97
N ARG A 53 8.76 19.27 -14.98
CA ARG A 53 9.27 20.62 -15.20
C ARG A 53 10.76 20.61 -15.63
N ALA A 54 11.55 19.71 -15.07
CA ALA A 54 12.93 19.57 -15.51
C ALA A 54 13.00 19.04 -16.95
N LEU A 55 12.21 18.02 -17.29
CA LEU A 55 12.16 17.44 -18.63
C LEU A 55 11.57 18.37 -19.69
N ALA A 56 10.61 19.24 -19.32
CA ALA A 56 10.01 20.20 -20.25
C ALA A 56 11.00 21.24 -20.81
N SER A 57 12.21 21.32 -20.26
CA SER A 57 13.29 22.15 -20.77
C SER A 57 14.04 21.54 -21.96
N ALA A 58 13.87 20.25 -22.20
CA ALA A 58 14.47 19.50 -23.29
C ALA A 58 13.50 19.41 -24.48
N GLU A 59 14.07 19.18 -25.67
CA GLU A 59 13.26 18.82 -26.83
C GLU A 59 12.48 17.51 -26.56
N SER A 60 11.30 17.35 -27.18
CA SER A 60 10.37 16.24 -26.88
C SER A 60 11.04 14.85 -26.93
N ALA A 61 11.84 14.59 -27.98
CA ALA A 61 12.52 13.31 -28.13
C ALA A 61 13.57 13.05 -27.01
N ALA A 62 14.27 14.10 -26.57
CA ALA A 62 15.23 14.00 -25.48
C ALA A 62 14.50 13.82 -24.14
N ALA A 63 13.41 14.56 -23.90
CA ALA A 63 12.60 14.42 -22.69
C ALA A 63 11.99 12.99 -22.55
N GLU A 64 11.45 12.45 -23.63
CA GLU A 64 10.94 11.08 -23.68
C GLU A 64 12.05 10.05 -23.45
N GLY A 65 13.21 10.23 -24.08
CA GLY A 65 14.37 9.36 -23.91
C GLY A 65 14.90 9.35 -22.48
N LEU A 66 14.96 10.51 -21.82
CA LEU A 66 15.35 10.64 -20.41
C LEU A 66 14.34 9.94 -19.49
N ALA A 67 13.06 10.19 -19.69
CA ALA A 67 12.00 9.55 -18.88
C ALA A 67 11.99 8.03 -19.06
N ASP A 68 12.15 7.53 -20.29
CA ASP A 68 12.21 6.11 -20.58
C ASP A 68 13.46 5.44 -19.98
N ALA A 69 14.61 6.10 -20.04
CA ALA A 69 15.82 5.59 -19.41
C ALA A 69 15.69 5.49 -17.89
N LEU A 70 15.07 6.47 -17.22
CA LEU A 70 14.77 6.40 -15.79
C LEU A 70 13.80 5.23 -15.48
N ARG A 71 12.74 5.07 -16.28
CA ARG A 71 11.76 3.99 -16.11
C ARG A 71 12.40 2.61 -16.22
N ARG A 72 13.33 2.44 -17.15
CA ARG A 72 14.11 1.19 -17.32
C ARG A 72 15.27 1.03 -16.34
N GLY A 73 15.57 2.05 -15.54
CA GLY A 73 16.72 2.06 -14.64
C GLY A 73 18.06 2.08 -15.37
N SER A 74 18.09 2.51 -16.64
CA SER A 74 19.32 2.55 -17.46
C SER A 74 20.04 3.89 -17.32
N LEU A 75 20.93 4.00 -16.33
CA LEU A 75 21.73 5.20 -16.15
C LEU A 75 22.67 5.50 -17.36
N PRO A 76 23.32 4.51 -18.01
CA PRO A 76 24.10 4.77 -19.20
C PRO A 76 23.28 5.45 -20.31
N ASP A 77 22.08 4.95 -20.60
CA ASP A 77 21.20 5.53 -21.61
C ASP A 77 20.76 6.93 -21.21
N TYR A 78 20.42 7.11 -19.91
CA TYR A 78 20.03 8.40 -19.37
C TYR A 78 21.09 9.48 -19.62
N TYR A 79 22.34 9.21 -19.23
CA TYR A 79 23.43 10.18 -19.42
C TYR A 79 23.80 10.36 -20.89
N ALA A 80 23.69 9.32 -21.71
CA ALA A 80 23.93 9.45 -23.15
C ALA A 80 22.90 10.37 -23.83
N VAL A 81 21.63 10.31 -23.44
CA VAL A 81 20.58 11.23 -23.93
C VAL A 81 20.81 12.64 -23.39
N LEU A 82 21.14 12.76 -22.10
CA LEU A 82 21.41 14.05 -21.46
C LEU A 82 22.58 14.80 -22.10
N GLU A 83 23.64 14.10 -22.47
CA GLU A 83 24.82 14.67 -23.11
C GLU A 83 24.53 15.22 -24.52
N LYS A 84 23.73 14.46 -25.29
CA LYS A 84 23.41 14.82 -26.67
C LYS A 84 22.27 15.85 -26.78
N GLY A 85 21.43 15.96 -25.75
CA GLY A 85 20.27 16.85 -25.79
C GLY A 85 20.64 18.31 -25.74
N ASN A 86 19.92 19.15 -26.48
CA ASN A 86 20.03 20.60 -26.37
C ASN A 86 19.21 21.08 -25.18
N ILE A 87 19.83 21.14 -23.98
CA ILE A 87 19.21 21.44 -22.71
C ILE A 87 19.91 22.63 -22.07
N PRO A 88 19.20 23.67 -21.60
CA PRO A 88 19.80 24.81 -20.91
C PRO A 88 20.61 24.37 -19.67
N ASP A 89 21.72 24.98 -19.38
CA ASP A 89 22.70 24.61 -18.35
C ASP A 89 22.05 24.43 -16.95
N PHE A 90 21.14 25.32 -16.61
CA PHE A 90 20.38 25.22 -15.35
C PHE A 90 19.65 23.88 -15.23
N TYR A 91 18.86 23.49 -16.21
CA TYR A 91 18.12 22.24 -16.22
C TYR A 91 19.02 21.02 -16.43
N ARG A 92 20.09 21.16 -17.19
CA ARG A 92 21.12 20.12 -17.32
C ARG A 92 21.72 19.75 -15.97
N THR A 93 22.01 20.76 -15.12
CA THR A 93 22.50 20.56 -13.76
C THR A 93 21.48 19.76 -12.93
N ILE A 94 20.21 20.14 -12.97
CA ILE A 94 19.13 19.43 -12.26
C ILE A 94 18.98 18.01 -12.78
N LEU A 95 18.83 17.82 -14.09
CA LEU A 95 18.68 16.52 -14.72
C LEU A 95 19.88 15.60 -14.43
N SER A 96 21.11 16.13 -14.40
CA SER A 96 22.29 15.35 -14.03
C SER A 96 22.27 14.85 -12.59
N ALA A 97 21.58 15.56 -11.70
CA ALA A 97 21.46 15.21 -10.30
C ALA A 97 20.31 14.21 -10.02
N ILE A 98 19.21 14.24 -10.81
CA ILE A 98 17.99 13.46 -10.56
C ILE A 98 18.25 11.99 -10.21
N PRO A 99 19.10 11.22 -10.94
CA PRO A 99 19.34 9.81 -10.59
C PRO A 99 19.96 9.57 -9.20
N ARG A 100 20.56 10.61 -8.62
CA ARG A 100 21.20 10.58 -7.29
C ARG A 100 20.34 11.19 -6.19
N LEU A 101 19.28 11.92 -6.55
CA LEU A 101 18.34 12.51 -5.60
C LEU A 101 17.42 11.42 -5.03
N ARG A 102 18.04 10.51 -4.28
CA ARG A 102 17.42 9.36 -3.66
C ARG A 102 18.00 9.14 -2.27
N GLY A 103 17.13 8.98 -1.25
CA GLY A 103 17.57 8.78 0.13
C GLY A 103 16.46 9.10 1.13
N ASP A 104 16.82 9.57 2.29
CA ASP A 104 15.87 10.04 3.29
C ASP A 104 15.24 11.40 2.92
N ILE A 105 14.40 11.94 3.79
CA ILE A 105 13.67 13.19 3.56
C ILE A 105 14.60 14.40 3.29
N SER A 106 15.87 14.35 3.69
CA SER A 106 16.83 15.45 3.47
C SER A 106 17.11 15.68 1.98
N VAL A 107 16.90 14.68 1.12
CA VAL A 107 17.00 14.79 -0.34
C VAL A 107 16.10 15.89 -0.90
N ILE A 108 14.95 16.15 -0.27
CA ILE A 108 14.04 17.23 -0.69
C ILE A 108 14.75 18.59 -0.55
N ALA A 109 15.44 18.82 0.56
CA ALA A 109 16.17 20.06 0.77
C ALA A 109 17.36 20.22 -0.21
N GLU A 110 18.02 19.13 -0.58
CA GLU A 110 19.06 19.12 -1.61
C GLU A 110 18.48 19.51 -2.97
N ALA A 111 17.35 18.93 -3.35
CA ALA A 111 16.66 19.25 -4.61
C ALA A 111 16.14 20.70 -4.63
N GLU A 112 15.60 21.20 -3.52
CA GLU A 112 15.18 22.60 -3.37
C GLU A 112 16.37 23.56 -3.56
N LYS A 113 17.54 23.22 -3.01
CA LYS A 113 18.76 24.00 -3.17
C LYS A 113 19.25 24.04 -4.63
N LEU A 114 19.19 22.90 -5.32
CA LEU A 114 19.56 22.81 -6.74
C LEU A 114 18.60 23.60 -7.63
N TRP A 115 17.31 23.53 -7.36
CA TRP A 115 16.29 24.23 -8.15
C TRP A 115 16.25 25.73 -7.86
N GLY A 116 16.53 26.15 -6.64
CA GLY A 116 16.38 27.51 -6.18
C GLY A 116 14.93 27.91 -5.87
N ARG A 117 14.63 29.22 -6.00
CA ARG A 117 13.28 29.71 -5.67
C ARG A 117 12.22 29.10 -6.57
N GLY A 118 11.13 28.63 -5.95
CA GLY A 118 9.97 28.07 -6.65
C GLY A 118 10.14 26.62 -7.05
N ALA A 119 11.01 25.87 -6.36
CA ALA A 119 11.08 24.42 -6.51
C ALA A 119 9.68 23.80 -6.31
N PRO A 120 9.19 22.96 -7.22
CA PRO A 120 7.83 22.42 -7.15
C PRO A 120 7.78 21.17 -6.26
N LEU A 121 8.19 21.30 -4.99
CA LEU A 121 8.35 20.20 -4.03
C LEU A 121 7.55 20.41 -2.73
N SER A 122 6.72 21.47 -2.63
CA SER A 122 6.00 21.78 -1.39
C SER A 122 5.09 20.62 -0.96
N ALA A 123 4.33 20.06 -1.89
CA ALA A 123 3.42 18.96 -1.61
C ALA A 123 4.17 17.71 -1.14
N LEU A 124 5.26 17.33 -1.83
CA LEU A 124 6.10 16.20 -1.41
C LEU A 124 6.70 16.43 -0.03
N LYS A 125 7.20 17.64 0.24
CA LYS A 125 7.81 18.03 1.52
C LYS A 125 6.82 17.94 2.67
N THR A 126 5.63 18.52 2.51
CA THR A 126 4.57 18.48 3.52
C THR A 126 4.12 17.04 3.78
N THR A 127 3.93 16.26 2.72
CA THR A 127 3.55 14.86 2.81
C THR A 127 4.60 14.05 3.56
N ALA A 128 5.88 14.12 3.17
CA ALA A 128 6.96 13.38 3.81
C ALA A 128 7.12 13.77 5.29
N ALA A 129 7.09 15.07 5.62
CA ALA A 129 7.18 15.55 6.99
C ALA A 129 6.00 15.08 7.86
N THR A 130 4.79 15.04 7.30
CA THR A 130 3.61 14.53 7.98
C THR A 130 3.75 13.05 8.32
N LEU A 131 4.20 12.23 7.37
CA LEU A 131 4.41 10.80 7.59
C LEU A 131 5.54 10.53 8.59
N GLU A 132 6.61 11.32 8.56
CA GLU A 132 7.68 11.24 9.55
C GLU A 132 7.17 11.56 10.97
N SER A 133 6.34 12.60 11.11
CA SER A 133 5.72 12.97 12.40
C SER A 133 4.78 11.88 12.96
N GLN A 134 4.23 11.04 12.09
CA GLN A 134 3.42 9.88 12.46
C GLN A 134 4.24 8.62 12.80
N GLY A 135 5.58 8.72 12.74
CA GLY A 135 6.48 7.60 13.05
C GLY A 135 6.83 6.69 11.87
N TYR A 136 6.46 7.07 10.65
CA TYR A 136 6.73 6.27 9.45
C TYR A 136 8.04 6.65 8.72
N GLY A 137 8.89 7.49 9.31
CA GLY A 137 10.11 7.99 8.67
C GLY A 137 11.05 6.88 8.17
N ASN A 138 11.17 5.77 8.90
CA ASN A 138 11.98 4.61 8.54
C ASN A 138 11.37 3.74 7.41
N ARG A 139 10.14 4.00 7.03
CA ARG A 139 9.42 3.29 5.95
C ARG A 139 9.26 4.13 4.70
N ILE A 140 9.89 5.30 4.67
CA ILE A 140 9.82 6.24 3.56
C ILE A 140 11.23 6.44 3.02
N THR A 141 11.35 6.46 1.71
CA THR A 141 12.52 6.96 1.00
C THR A 141 12.06 7.94 -0.07
N VAL A 142 12.79 9.02 -0.26
CA VAL A 142 12.55 9.97 -1.36
C VAL A 142 13.30 9.48 -2.58
N ASP A 143 12.64 9.48 -3.74
CA ASP A 143 13.25 9.14 -5.03
C ASP A 143 12.70 10.07 -6.11
N LEU A 144 13.43 11.13 -6.41
CA LEU A 144 13.03 12.10 -7.44
C LEU A 144 13.27 11.61 -8.87
N SER A 145 13.87 10.44 -9.04
CA SER A 145 14.00 9.75 -10.32
C SER A 145 12.82 8.83 -10.64
N LEU A 146 11.86 8.69 -9.70
CA LEU A 146 10.73 7.80 -9.86
C LEU A 146 9.81 8.24 -11.00
N VAL A 147 9.65 7.36 -11.99
CA VAL A 147 8.76 7.54 -13.14
C VAL A 147 7.70 6.46 -13.12
N ARG A 148 6.44 6.85 -13.06
CA ARG A 148 5.31 5.95 -13.23
C ARG A 148 4.54 6.30 -14.51
N ASP A 149 4.19 5.28 -15.25
CA ASP A 149 3.27 5.41 -16.38
C ASP A 149 1.81 5.44 -15.91
N PRO A 150 0.99 6.02 -16.71
CA PRO A 150 1.19 7.00 -17.76
C PRO A 150 1.23 8.41 -17.18
N GLY A 151 1.70 9.39 -17.95
CA GLY A 151 1.91 10.80 -17.57
C GLY A 151 0.69 11.58 -17.06
N TYR A 152 -0.31 10.93 -16.45
CA TYR A 152 -1.44 11.59 -15.82
C TYR A 152 -1.17 12.10 -14.40
N TYR A 153 -0.08 11.63 -13.76
CA TYR A 153 0.27 12.12 -12.43
C TYR A 153 0.60 13.62 -12.45
N SER A 154 0.14 14.35 -11.44
CA SER A 154 0.19 15.81 -11.38
C SER A 154 0.79 16.36 -10.08
N GLY A 155 1.47 15.56 -9.29
CA GLY A 155 2.07 15.92 -8.01
C GLY A 155 2.84 14.75 -7.40
N PRO A 156 2.78 14.58 -6.07
CA PRO A 156 3.39 13.44 -5.41
C PRO A 156 2.94 12.11 -6.00
N LEU A 157 3.89 11.22 -6.18
CA LEU A 157 3.67 9.85 -6.62
C LEU A 157 4.53 8.91 -5.78
N PHE A 158 4.18 7.64 -5.76
CA PHE A 158 4.90 6.69 -4.93
C PHE A 158 4.80 5.26 -5.42
N GLU A 159 5.73 4.45 -4.95
CA GLU A 159 5.76 3.02 -5.18
C GLU A 159 6.07 2.27 -3.88
N VAL A 160 5.40 1.15 -3.66
CA VAL A 160 5.56 0.31 -2.47
C VAL A 160 6.45 -0.86 -2.81
N TYR A 161 7.56 -1.00 -2.12
CA TYR A 161 8.50 -2.11 -2.28
C TYR A 161 8.52 -3.01 -1.06
N SER A 162 8.58 -4.30 -1.29
CA SER A 162 8.88 -5.28 -0.25
C SER A 162 10.36 -5.64 -0.28
N TRP A 163 11.01 -5.58 0.88
CA TRP A 163 12.39 -6.04 1.04
C TRP A 163 12.55 -7.54 0.79
N GLU A 164 11.53 -8.33 1.13
CA GLU A 164 11.58 -9.79 0.97
C GLU A 164 11.51 -10.22 -0.49
N SER A 165 10.67 -9.59 -1.29
CA SER A 165 10.48 -9.96 -2.70
C SER A 165 11.38 -9.18 -3.66
N GLY A 166 11.89 -8.01 -3.24
CA GLY A 166 12.57 -7.07 -4.12
C GLY A 166 11.69 -6.51 -5.25
N ARG A 167 10.37 -6.66 -5.13
CA ARG A 167 9.39 -6.26 -6.14
C ARG A 167 8.48 -5.16 -5.62
N SER A 168 7.94 -4.40 -6.57
CA SER A 168 6.86 -3.46 -6.28
C SER A 168 5.57 -4.22 -5.96
N LEU A 169 4.94 -3.86 -4.85
CA LEU A 169 3.62 -4.35 -4.45
C LEU A 169 2.49 -3.49 -5.00
N GLY A 170 2.81 -2.36 -5.62
CA GLY A 170 1.85 -1.40 -6.10
C GLY A 170 2.33 0.02 -5.90
N GLY A 171 1.42 0.97 -5.94
CA GLY A 171 1.73 2.37 -5.74
C GLY A 171 0.60 3.27 -6.21
N GLY A 172 0.87 4.56 -6.30
CA GLY A 172 -0.14 5.53 -6.65
C GLY A 172 0.42 6.94 -6.75
N GLY A 173 -0.45 7.91 -6.59
CA GLY A 173 -0.09 9.32 -6.62
C GLY A 173 -1.26 10.22 -6.92
N ARG A 174 -0.99 11.53 -7.03
CA ARG A 174 -1.94 12.56 -7.43
C ARG A 174 -2.15 12.56 -8.95
N TYR A 175 -3.40 12.61 -9.40
CA TYR A 175 -3.74 12.51 -10.83
C TYR A 175 -4.90 13.43 -11.26
N ASP A 176 -4.85 14.70 -10.89
CA ASP A 176 -5.88 15.72 -11.16
C ASP A 176 -6.20 15.86 -12.67
N ARG A 177 -5.20 15.64 -13.52
CA ARG A 177 -5.37 15.72 -14.99
C ARG A 177 -6.31 14.66 -15.53
N LEU A 178 -6.36 13.47 -14.92
CA LEU A 178 -7.25 12.41 -15.32
C LEU A 178 -8.71 12.81 -15.07
N LEU A 179 -9.01 13.40 -13.91
CA LEU A 179 -10.35 13.92 -13.63
C LEU A 179 -10.76 14.98 -14.65
N SER A 180 -9.86 15.90 -14.98
CA SER A 180 -10.11 16.95 -15.96
C SER A 180 -10.40 16.39 -17.35
N SER A 181 -9.70 15.33 -17.77
CA SER A 181 -9.95 14.66 -19.05
C SER A 181 -11.32 13.96 -19.11
N CYS A 182 -11.87 13.59 -17.95
CA CYS A 182 -13.22 13.04 -17.81
C CYS A 182 -14.30 14.13 -17.64
N GLY A 183 -13.94 15.41 -17.78
CA GLY A 183 -14.87 16.54 -17.59
C GLY A 183 -15.22 16.84 -16.14
N LEU A 184 -14.52 16.24 -15.17
CA LEU A 184 -14.70 16.46 -13.75
C LEU A 184 -13.73 17.51 -13.24
N ARG A 185 -14.15 18.28 -12.22
CA ARG A 185 -13.30 19.23 -11.51
C ARG A 185 -12.88 18.66 -10.17
N GLY A 186 -11.68 19.06 -9.70
CA GLY A 186 -11.16 18.70 -8.40
C GLY A 186 -9.82 17.98 -8.51
N GLN A 187 -9.29 17.63 -7.36
CA GLN A 187 -8.05 16.87 -7.23
C GLN A 187 -8.35 15.40 -6.95
N ALA A 188 -7.42 14.54 -7.32
CA ALA A 188 -7.53 13.11 -7.08
C ALA A 188 -6.19 12.53 -6.65
N MET A 189 -6.23 11.70 -5.63
CA MET A 189 -5.11 10.96 -5.08
C MET A 189 -5.55 9.55 -4.76
N GLY A 190 -4.75 8.55 -5.14
CA GLY A 190 -5.11 7.17 -4.83
C GLY A 190 -3.94 6.22 -4.90
N PHE A 191 -4.20 4.98 -4.50
CA PHE A 191 -3.26 3.88 -4.61
C PHE A 191 -3.92 2.57 -5.00
N ALA A 192 -3.15 1.67 -5.58
CA ALA A 192 -3.51 0.29 -5.81
C ALA A 192 -2.36 -0.64 -5.40
N LEU A 193 -2.70 -1.75 -4.73
CA LEU A 193 -1.79 -2.83 -4.36
C LEU A 193 -2.16 -4.09 -5.14
N ASP A 194 -1.16 -4.82 -5.61
CA ASP A 194 -1.33 -6.17 -6.16
C ASP A 194 -1.73 -7.12 -5.03
N LEU A 195 -2.95 -7.63 -5.11
CA LEU A 195 -3.53 -8.47 -4.05
C LEU A 195 -2.81 -9.81 -3.93
N GLU A 196 -2.38 -10.39 -5.03
CA GLU A 196 -1.70 -11.70 -5.03
C GLU A 196 -0.32 -11.59 -4.40
N GLN A 197 0.45 -10.57 -4.76
CA GLN A 197 1.76 -10.30 -4.17
C GLN A 197 1.63 -9.94 -2.68
N ALA A 198 0.69 -9.07 -2.33
CA ALA A 198 0.42 -8.72 -0.94
C ALA A 198 0.02 -9.94 -0.11
N ALA A 199 -0.85 -10.80 -0.62
CA ALA A 199 -1.27 -12.02 0.06
C ALA A 199 -0.13 -13.04 0.23
N ALA A 200 0.78 -13.15 -0.75
CA ALA A 200 1.92 -14.06 -0.68
C ALA A 200 2.92 -13.67 0.43
N LEU A 201 3.09 -12.37 0.67
CA LEU A 201 4.02 -11.83 1.66
C LEU A 201 3.37 -11.55 3.02
N SER A 202 2.04 -11.49 3.05
CA SER A 202 1.29 -11.12 4.24
C SER A 202 1.47 -12.14 5.36
N SER A 203 1.85 -11.65 6.54
CA SER A 203 1.78 -12.41 7.78
C SER A 203 0.37 -12.44 8.39
N PHE A 204 -0.57 -11.73 7.76
CA PHE A 204 -1.95 -11.73 8.20
C PHE A 204 -2.49 -13.16 8.25
N ARG A 205 -2.98 -13.50 9.42
CA ARG A 205 -3.73 -14.74 9.60
C ARG A 205 -5.16 -14.34 9.96
N SER A 206 -6.11 -14.83 9.20
CA SER A 206 -7.51 -14.70 9.61
C SER A 206 -7.60 -15.13 11.07
N ARG A 207 -8.04 -14.22 11.94
CA ARG A 207 -8.26 -14.59 13.34
C ARG A 207 -9.32 -15.67 13.32
N ARG A 208 -8.89 -16.91 13.48
CA ARG A 208 -9.81 -18.05 13.61
C ARG A 208 -10.77 -17.74 14.74
N SER A 209 -11.99 -18.22 14.61
CA SER A 209 -12.98 -18.12 15.67
C SER A 209 -12.37 -18.69 16.95
N GLN A 210 -12.43 -17.93 18.03
CA GLN A 210 -11.87 -18.39 19.30
C GLN A 210 -12.75 -19.48 19.90
N VAL A 211 -14.04 -19.38 19.66
CA VAL A 211 -15.08 -20.26 20.20
C VAL A 211 -15.95 -20.78 19.07
N MET A 212 -16.14 -22.07 19.02
CA MET A 212 -17.24 -22.66 18.25
C MET A 212 -18.43 -22.88 19.19
N ALA A 213 -19.55 -22.25 18.87
CA ALA A 213 -20.77 -22.36 19.63
C ALA A 213 -21.74 -23.31 18.92
N TRP A 214 -22.01 -24.46 19.56
CA TRP A 214 -22.94 -25.47 19.05
C TRP A 214 -24.36 -25.17 19.49
N ALA A 215 -25.28 -25.15 18.55
CA ALA A 215 -26.69 -24.83 18.83
C ALA A 215 -27.40 -25.86 19.74
N GLY A 216 -26.93 -27.13 19.76
CA GLY A 216 -27.41 -28.14 20.70
C GLY A 216 -28.91 -28.46 20.62
N GLY A 217 -29.53 -28.27 19.45
CA GLY A 217 -30.96 -28.48 19.26
C GLY A 217 -31.84 -27.30 19.70
N LEU A 218 -31.26 -26.17 20.09
CA LEU A 218 -32.00 -24.93 20.34
C LEU A 218 -32.64 -24.39 19.06
N SER A 219 -33.72 -23.62 19.22
CA SER A 219 -34.23 -22.83 18.09
C SER A 219 -33.17 -21.84 17.59
N PRO A 220 -33.20 -21.49 16.30
CA PRO A 220 -32.23 -20.50 15.75
C PRO A 220 -32.24 -19.17 16.52
N GLU A 221 -33.41 -18.69 16.94
CA GLU A 221 -33.54 -17.45 17.70
C GLU A 221 -32.79 -17.52 19.04
N GLU A 222 -33.04 -18.58 19.82
CA GLU A 222 -32.42 -18.76 21.13
C GLU A 222 -30.93 -19.03 21.02
N ALA A 223 -30.50 -19.81 20.03
CA ALA A 223 -29.08 -20.08 19.80
C ALA A 223 -28.32 -18.81 19.44
N LEU A 224 -28.86 -17.97 18.56
CA LEU A 224 -28.24 -16.70 18.18
C LEU A 224 -28.21 -15.69 19.32
N ARG A 225 -29.27 -15.63 20.12
CA ARG A 225 -29.30 -14.79 21.31
C ARG A 225 -28.19 -15.17 22.29
N ARG A 226 -28.06 -16.46 22.64
CA ARG A 226 -27.00 -16.95 23.55
C ARG A 226 -25.59 -16.75 22.97
N ALA A 227 -25.42 -16.91 21.66
CA ALA A 227 -24.18 -16.64 21.00
C ALA A 227 -23.80 -15.12 21.05
N ALA A 228 -24.78 -14.22 20.89
CA ALA A 228 -24.57 -12.79 21.01
C ALA A 228 -24.15 -12.41 22.44
N ASP A 229 -24.74 -13.01 23.46
CA ASP A 229 -24.35 -12.79 24.86
C ASP A 229 -22.88 -13.20 25.08
N LEU A 230 -22.45 -14.35 24.55
CA LEU A 230 -21.03 -14.78 24.60
C LEU A 230 -20.10 -13.88 23.82
N ALA A 231 -20.58 -13.27 22.73
CA ALA A 231 -19.77 -12.37 21.89
C ALA A 231 -19.60 -10.97 22.49
N SER A 232 -20.43 -10.59 23.45
CA SER A 232 -20.47 -9.23 24.04
C SER A 232 -19.13 -8.78 24.64
N GLY A 233 -18.27 -9.73 25.05
CA GLY A 233 -16.90 -9.50 25.51
C GLY A 233 -15.83 -9.40 24.42
N GLY A 234 -16.21 -9.22 23.15
CA GLY A 234 -15.28 -9.16 22.02
C GLY A 234 -14.77 -10.53 21.53
N THR A 235 -15.34 -11.61 22.02
CA THR A 235 -15.02 -12.98 21.61
C THR A 235 -15.58 -13.26 20.22
N ARG A 236 -14.75 -13.76 19.30
CA ARG A 236 -15.19 -14.22 17.98
C ARG A 236 -15.80 -15.61 18.09
N ILE A 237 -17.07 -15.71 17.70
CA ILE A 237 -17.84 -16.94 17.77
C ILE A 237 -18.16 -17.42 16.35
N GLU A 238 -18.01 -18.70 16.14
CA GLU A 238 -18.49 -19.41 14.97
C GLU A 238 -19.63 -20.31 15.37
N MET A 239 -20.80 -20.12 14.77
CA MET A 239 -21.96 -20.95 15.01
C MET A 239 -21.83 -22.30 14.33
N ASN A 240 -22.16 -23.37 15.03
CA ASN A 240 -22.26 -24.72 14.48
C ASN A 240 -23.70 -25.25 14.63
N TRP A 241 -24.30 -25.53 13.50
CA TRP A 241 -25.69 -26.01 13.41
C TRP A 241 -25.80 -27.52 13.18
N ASN A 242 -24.69 -28.26 13.30
CA ASN A 242 -24.74 -29.71 13.16
C ASN A 242 -25.57 -30.33 14.28
N GLY A 243 -26.43 -31.25 13.94
CA GLY A 243 -27.28 -31.95 14.92
C GLY A 243 -26.51 -32.88 15.84
N ASP A 244 -25.31 -33.31 15.45
CA ASP A 244 -24.47 -34.21 16.24
C ASP A 244 -23.41 -33.44 17.02
N ARG A 245 -23.39 -33.62 18.34
CA ARG A 245 -22.44 -33.04 19.28
C ARG A 245 -20.99 -33.42 18.97
N SER A 246 -20.77 -34.71 18.69
CA SER A 246 -19.42 -35.24 18.41
C SER A 246 -18.84 -34.64 17.11
N ALA A 247 -19.66 -34.61 16.06
CA ALA A 247 -19.26 -33.98 14.79
C ALA A 247 -19.00 -32.47 14.93
N SER A 248 -19.76 -31.79 15.78
CA SER A 248 -19.54 -30.36 16.09
C SER A 248 -18.20 -30.14 16.80
N LEU A 249 -17.86 -30.98 17.78
CA LEU A 249 -16.61 -30.92 18.52
C LEU A 249 -15.42 -31.16 17.59
N GLN A 250 -15.46 -32.19 16.75
CA GLN A 250 -14.45 -32.49 15.74
C GLN A 250 -14.26 -31.32 14.74
N ALA A 251 -15.37 -30.67 14.36
CA ALA A 251 -15.30 -29.49 13.50
C ALA A 251 -14.55 -28.34 14.18
N ALA A 252 -14.76 -28.12 15.47
CA ALA A 252 -14.06 -27.11 16.24
C ALA A 252 -12.53 -27.37 16.31
N GLU A 253 -12.15 -28.62 16.55
CA GLU A 253 -10.73 -29.05 16.55
C GLU A 253 -10.08 -28.86 15.18
N LYS A 254 -10.73 -29.35 14.12
CA LYS A 254 -10.26 -29.21 12.74
C LYS A 254 -10.08 -27.75 12.32
N ARG A 255 -10.96 -26.87 12.78
CA ARG A 255 -10.87 -25.42 12.51
C ARG A 255 -9.91 -24.69 13.45
N GLY A 256 -9.36 -25.37 14.45
CA GLY A 256 -8.41 -24.82 15.41
C GLY A 256 -9.02 -23.75 16.32
N CYS A 257 -10.30 -23.93 16.70
CA CYS A 257 -10.91 -23.12 17.74
C CYS A 257 -10.22 -23.37 19.08
N ARG A 258 -10.20 -22.37 19.96
CA ARG A 258 -9.63 -22.51 21.32
C ARG A 258 -10.60 -23.20 22.28
N SER A 259 -11.86 -23.00 22.05
CA SER A 259 -12.92 -23.64 22.86
C SER A 259 -14.13 -23.97 22.02
N TRP A 260 -14.92 -24.88 22.54
CA TRP A 260 -16.21 -25.28 22.02
C TRP A 260 -17.25 -25.12 23.14
N VAL A 261 -18.41 -24.58 22.82
CA VAL A 261 -19.48 -24.28 23.77
C VAL A 261 -20.79 -24.92 23.29
N ASP A 262 -21.41 -25.71 24.13
CA ASP A 262 -22.78 -26.16 23.97
C ASP A 262 -23.73 -25.07 24.47
N LEU A 263 -24.42 -24.42 23.56
CA LEU A 263 -25.32 -23.32 23.88
C LEU A 263 -26.56 -23.79 24.66
N ALA A 264 -26.97 -25.05 24.51
CA ALA A 264 -28.15 -25.58 25.21
C ALA A 264 -27.86 -25.79 26.70
N SER A 265 -26.72 -26.41 27.01
CA SER A 265 -26.34 -26.71 28.40
C SER A 265 -25.47 -25.62 29.05
N GLY A 266 -24.88 -24.73 28.28
CA GLY A 266 -23.88 -23.79 28.76
C GLY A 266 -22.50 -24.42 29.01
N THR A 267 -22.31 -25.70 28.68
CA THR A 267 -21.03 -26.38 28.91
C THR A 267 -19.96 -25.93 27.92
N ALA A 268 -18.81 -25.55 28.42
CA ALA A 268 -17.66 -25.14 27.60
C ALA A 268 -16.50 -26.12 27.73
N TYR A 269 -15.83 -26.38 26.61
CA TYR A 269 -14.61 -27.21 26.54
C TYR A 269 -13.47 -26.41 25.97
N THR A 270 -12.34 -26.40 26.67
CA THR A 270 -11.08 -25.88 26.10
C THR A 270 -10.48 -26.93 25.18
N LEU A 271 -10.17 -26.56 23.96
CA LEU A 271 -9.58 -27.45 22.96
C LEU A 271 -8.06 -27.24 22.94
N SER A 272 -7.32 -28.31 22.98
CA SER A 272 -5.88 -28.24 22.76
C SER A 272 -5.60 -27.82 21.31
N PRO A 273 -4.64 -26.89 21.05
CA PRO A 273 -4.25 -26.60 19.70
C PRO A 273 -3.78 -27.90 19.04
N ALA A 274 -4.39 -28.25 17.91
CA ALA A 274 -3.96 -29.41 17.12
C ALA A 274 -2.44 -29.31 16.91
N GLY A 275 -1.72 -30.30 17.44
CA GLY A 275 -0.28 -30.36 17.34
C GLY A 275 0.15 -30.20 15.90
N LYS A 276 1.18 -29.39 15.65
CA LYS A 276 1.88 -29.36 14.38
C LYS A 276 2.37 -30.78 14.12
N GLY A 277 1.61 -31.56 13.34
CA GLY A 277 2.06 -32.81 12.79
C GLY A 277 3.32 -32.49 11.99
N GLY A 278 4.46 -32.89 12.49
CA GLY A 278 5.70 -32.86 11.75
C GLY A 278 5.54 -33.70 10.49
N ALA A 279 5.69 -33.07 9.36
CA ALA A 279 6.09 -33.74 8.13
C ALA A 279 7.60 -33.79 8.16
N SER A 280 8.11 -34.99 8.42
CA SER A 280 9.49 -35.41 8.15
C SER A 280 9.75 -35.41 6.65
#